data_ee27b7870707d20eb4383a2b3ac463a1
#
_entry.id   ee27b7870707d20eb4383a2b3ac463a1
#
_cell.length_a   1.000
_cell.length_b   1.000
_cell.length_c   1.000
_cell.angle_alpha   90.00
_cell.angle_beta   90.00
_cell.angle_gamma   90.00
#
_symmetry.space_group_name_H-M   'P 1'
#
loop_
_entity.id
_entity.type
_entity.pdbx_description
1 polymer ?
#
loop_
_entity_poly.entity_id
_entity_poly.type
_entity_poly.pdbx_seq_one_letter_code
_entity_poly.pdbx_strand_id
1 'polypeptide(L)'
;MGDVTDFNETNEDLLVDFRDVTFKRGGRNLVGPVTWQVELDERWVIIGPNGAGKTTLIRMAAAEEFPTTGQAFVMGEQLGRTDMRDLRAMIGVSSSALGNRIPPDETVGDLVVSAGYAVLGRWREEYEEIDFEQAHEIL
;
A
#
# COMPACT_ATOMS: atom_id res chain seq x y z
N MET A 1 37.39 10.71 -7.07
CA MET A 1 36.42 10.40 -8.12
C MET A 1 35.22 9.78 -7.43
N GLY A 2 34.16 10.54 -7.31
CA GLY A 2 32.93 10.08 -6.69
C GLY A 2 32.26 9.05 -7.58
N ASP A 3 32.02 7.87 -7.01
CA ASP A 3 31.13 6.90 -7.57
C ASP A 3 29.73 7.51 -7.57
N VAL A 4 29.25 7.89 -8.74
CA VAL A 4 27.87 8.29 -8.94
C VAL A 4 27.11 6.97 -8.91
N THR A 5 26.67 6.59 -7.71
CA THR A 5 25.74 5.49 -7.55
C THR A 5 24.51 5.85 -8.35
N ASP A 6 24.29 5.13 -9.41
CA ASP A 6 23.15 5.28 -10.31
C ASP A 6 21.87 4.94 -9.50
N PHE A 7 21.16 5.97 -9.05
CA PHE A 7 19.94 5.85 -8.25
C PHE A 7 18.76 5.30 -9.02
N ASN A 8 19.01 4.68 -10.17
CA ASN A 8 17.97 4.20 -11.07
C ASN A 8 17.82 2.66 -11.10
N GLU A 9 18.58 1.93 -10.28
CA GLU A 9 18.35 0.49 -10.10
C GLU A 9 17.26 0.31 -9.06
N THR A 10 16.07 -0.08 -9.52
CA THR A 10 15.07 -0.72 -8.67
C THR A 10 15.66 -2.04 -8.22
N ASN A 11 16.00 -2.15 -6.95
CA ASN A 11 16.42 -3.41 -6.38
C ASN A 11 15.20 -4.32 -6.30
N GLU A 12 15.15 -5.36 -7.13
CA GLU A 12 14.00 -6.29 -7.24
C GLU A 12 13.72 -7.05 -5.93
N ASP A 13 14.68 -7.05 -5.01
CA ASP A 13 14.55 -7.69 -3.69
C ASP A 13 13.85 -6.80 -2.64
N LEU A 14 13.60 -5.52 -2.96
CA LEU A 14 12.96 -4.59 -2.04
C LEU A 14 11.44 -4.54 -2.21
N LEU A 15 10.72 -4.85 -1.14
CA LEU A 15 9.26 -4.66 -1.07
C LEU A 15 8.89 -3.18 -0.95
N VAL A 16 9.65 -2.43 -0.17
CA VAL A 16 9.48 -0.99 0.04
C VAL A 16 10.83 -0.32 -0.14
N ASP A 17 10.88 0.73 -0.94
CA ASP A 17 12.06 1.58 -1.10
C ASP A 17 11.64 3.05 -1.13
N PHE A 18 11.74 3.70 0.00
CA PHE A 18 11.45 5.13 0.18
C PHE A 18 12.75 5.91 0.26
N ARG A 19 12.86 6.94 -0.60
CA ARG A 19 14.05 7.79 -0.74
C ARG A 19 13.66 9.24 -0.49
N ASP A 20 14.08 9.79 0.66
CA ASP A 20 13.78 11.15 1.12
C ASP A 20 12.30 11.53 1.03
N VAL A 21 11.43 10.60 1.37
CA VAL A 21 9.99 10.74 1.26
C VAL A 21 9.46 11.71 2.30
N THR A 22 8.67 12.68 1.88
CA THR A 22 7.83 13.49 2.77
C THR A 22 6.37 13.35 2.40
N PHE A 23 5.50 13.47 3.39
CA PHE A 23 4.06 13.55 3.17
C PHE A 23 3.49 14.76 3.92
N LYS A 24 2.82 15.64 3.18
CA LYS A 24 2.18 16.85 3.71
C LYS A 24 0.68 16.82 3.42
N ARG A 25 -0.10 17.25 4.39
CA ARG A 25 -1.54 17.44 4.23
C ARG A 25 -1.98 18.70 4.96
N GLY A 26 -2.75 19.55 4.28
CA GLY A 26 -3.23 20.81 4.85
C GLY A 26 -2.09 21.73 5.32
N GLY A 27 -0.98 21.78 4.60
CA GLY A 27 0.21 22.58 4.93
C GLY A 27 1.07 22.03 6.07
N ARG A 28 0.66 20.91 6.69
CA ARG A 28 1.42 20.27 7.78
C ARG A 28 2.23 19.10 7.27
N ASN A 29 3.48 19.00 7.71
CA ASN A 29 4.30 17.83 7.45
C ASN A 29 3.88 16.70 8.41
N LEU A 30 3.37 15.59 7.85
CA LEU A 30 2.93 14.43 8.61
C LEU A 30 3.99 13.33 8.65
N VAL A 31 4.82 13.22 7.61
CA VAL A 31 5.91 12.25 7.52
C VAL A 31 7.12 12.89 6.88
N GLY A 32 8.28 12.55 7.39
CA GLY A 32 9.57 12.71 6.77
C GLY A 32 10.29 14.04 6.97
N PRO A 33 11.44 14.17 6.28
CA PRO A 33 11.95 13.22 5.26
C PRO A 33 12.32 11.84 5.85
N VAL A 34 11.94 10.78 5.17
CA VAL A 34 12.20 9.40 5.55
C VAL A 34 12.83 8.64 4.39
N THR A 35 13.93 7.96 4.67
CA THR A 35 14.51 6.91 3.82
C THR A 35 14.34 5.59 4.55
N TRP A 36 13.63 4.64 3.91
CA TRP A 36 13.27 3.38 4.51
C TRP A 36 13.18 2.29 3.47
N GLN A 37 13.85 1.18 3.72
CA GLN A 37 13.87 0.02 2.85
C GLN A 37 13.41 -1.21 3.61
N VAL A 38 12.63 -2.06 2.95
CA VAL A 38 12.15 -3.33 3.47
C VAL A 38 12.41 -4.41 2.43
N GLU A 39 13.13 -5.44 2.81
CA GLU A 39 13.42 -6.60 1.98
C GLU A 39 12.27 -7.63 2.03
N LEU A 40 12.25 -8.54 1.06
CA LEU A 40 11.16 -9.50 0.86
C LEU A 40 10.88 -10.40 2.09
N ASP A 41 11.90 -10.75 2.85
CA ASP A 41 11.82 -11.66 4.00
C ASP A 41 11.78 -10.94 5.37
N GLU A 42 11.82 -9.61 5.37
CA GLU A 42 11.80 -8.82 6.59
C GLU A 42 10.39 -8.65 7.16
N ARG A 43 10.34 -8.50 8.48
CA ARG A 43 9.14 -8.13 9.24
C ARG A 43 9.46 -6.94 10.12
N TRP A 44 8.69 -5.88 9.94
CA TRP A 44 8.90 -4.61 10.62
C TRP A 44 7.78 -4.29 11.60
N VAL A 45 8.17 -3.70 12.72
CA VAL A 45 7.24 -3.09 13.69
C VAL A 45 7.58 -1.60 13.76
N ILE A 46 6.58 -0.76 13.52
CA ILE A 46 6.73 0.70 13.58
C ILE A 46 6.14 1.19 14.90
N ILE A 47 6.99 1.79 15.74
CA ILE A 47 6.63 2.27 17.08
C ILE A 47 6.84 3.79 17.13
N GLY A 48 5.95 4.48 17.80
CA GLY A 48 6.05 5.92 18.01
C GLY A 48 4.77 6.48 18.65
N PRO A 49 4.78 7.73 19.08
CA PRO A 49 3.61 8.39 19.67
C PRO A 49 2.50 8.57 18.64
N ASN A 50 1.27 8.79 19.14
CA ASN A 50 0.14 9.15 18.28
C ASN A 50 0.43 10.48 17.56
N GLY A 51 0.11 10.53 16.26
CA GLY A 51 0.39 11.68 15.43
C GLY A 51 1.81 11.77 14.86
N ALA A 52 2.68 10.75 15.10
CA ALA A 52 4.03 10.69 14.54
C ALA A 52 4.09 10.39 13.04
N GLY A 53 2.95 10.06 12.39
CA GLY A 53 2.87 9.73 10.97
C GLY A 53 2.95 8.24 10.65
N LYS A 54 2.91 7.34 11.65
CA LYS A 54 2.98 5.88 11.47
C LYS A 54 1.94 5.35 10.48
N THR A 55 0.68 5.71 10.67
CA THR A 55 -0.42 5.29 9.80
C THR A 55 -0.21 5.78 8.38
N THR A 56 0.23 7.02 8.19
CA THR A 56 0.51 7.59 6.87
C THR A 56 1.65 6.87 6.18
N LEU A 57 2.72 6.54 6.92
CA LEU A 57 3.85 5.78 6.40
C LEU A 57 3.42 4.37 5.93
N ILE A 58 2.62 3.67 6.75
CA ILE A 58 2.08 2.35 6.40
C ILE A 58 1.13 2.45 5.19
N ARG A 59 0.30 3.48 5.10
CA ARG A 59 -0.60 3.68 3.95
C ARG A 59 0.16 3.97 2.66
N MET A 60 1.30 4.65 2.72
CA MET A 60 2.20 4.77 1.56
C MET A 60 2.80 3.41 1.18
N ALA A 61 3.26 2.61 2.15
CA ALA A 61 3.76 1.26 1.88
C ALA A 61 2.67 0.33 1.32
N ALA A 62 1.41 0.58 1.64
CA ALA A 62 0.24 -0.11 1.07
C ALA A 62 -0.25 0.49 -0.27
N ALA A 63 0.50 1.41 -0.87
CA ALA A 63 0.14 2.14 -2.10
C ALA A 63 -1.22 2.89 -2.03
N GLU A 64 -1.69 3.25 -0.82
CA GLU A 64 -2.91 4.02 -0.60
C GLU A 64 -2.68 5.53 -0.59
N GLU A 65 -1.47 5.97 -0.25
CA GLU A 65 -1.07 7.38 -0.22
C GLU A 65 0.20 7.58 -1.06
N PHE A 66 0.39 8.79 -1.56
CA PHE A 66 1.53 9.14 -2.40
C PHE A 66 2.43 10.16 -1.69
N PRO A 67 3.75 10.11 -1.87
CA PRO A 67 4.64 11.09 -1.28
C PRO A 67 4.38 12.48 -1.87
N THR A 68 4.54 13.52 -1.04
CA THR A 68 4.54 14.90 -1.51
C THR A 68 5.87 15.25 -2.17
N THR A 69 6.97 14.75 -1.61
CA THR A 69 8.32 14.87 -2.19
C THR A 69 9.09 13.57 -1.95
N GLY A 70 10.19 13.39 -2.67
CA GLY A 70 10.98 12.18 -2.66
C GLY A 70 10.44 11.14 -3.62
N GLN A 71 10.98 9.95 -3.56
CA GLN A 71 10.57 8.81 -4.39
C GLN A 71 10.18 7.65 -3.49
N ALA A 72 9.03 7.05 -3.80
CA ALA A 72 8.54 5.88 -3.10
C ALA A 72 8.28 4.77 -4.11
N PHE A 73 8.88 3.62 -3.87
CA PHE A 73 8.67 2.41 -4.65
C PHE A 73 8.09 1.33 -3.73
N VAL A 74 7.14 0.58 -4.24
CA VAL A 74 6.57 -0.58 -3.59
C VAL A 74 6.54 -1.72 -4.58
N MET A 75 7.15 -2.85 -4.24
CA MET A 75 7.33 -4.01 -5.14
C MET A 75 7.93 -3.61 -6.50
N GLY A 76 8.90 -2.69 -6.50
CA GLY A 76 9.55 -2.16 -7.70
C GLY A 76 8.77 -1.06 -8.45
N GLU A 77 7.50 -0.86 -8.14
CA GLU A 77 6.64 0.11 -8.82
C GLU A 77 6.66 1.49 -8.14
N GLN A 78 6.94 2.53 -8.91
CA GLN A 78 6.98 3.90 -8.38
C GLN A 78 5.58 4.44 -8.10
N LEU A 79 5.32 4.79 -6.84
CA LEU A 79 4.04 5.38 -6.44
C LEU A 79 3.77 6.68 -7.18
N GLY A 80 2.58 6.76 -7.78
CA GLY A 80 2.12 7.92 -8.56
C GLY A 80 2.53 7.93 -10.04
N ARG A 81 3.26 6.91 -10.51
CA ARG A 81 3.62 6.77 -11.93
C ARG A 81 3.09 5.52 -12.61
N THR A 82 2.65 4.53 -11.84
CA THR A 82 2.11 3.26 -12.32
C THR A 82 0.63 3.14 -11.96
N ASP A 83 -0.12 2.29 -12.63
CA ASP A 83 -1.49 1.97 -12.21
C ASP A 83 -1.44 1.20 -10.88
N MET A 84 -1.94 1.86 -9.84
CA MET A 84 -1.88 1.34 -8.47
C MET A 84 -2.94 0.27 -8.19
N ARG A 85 -3.85 -0.02 -9.11
CA ARG A 85 -4.91 -1.01 -8.88
C ARG A 85 -4.34 -2.42 -8.81
N ASP A 86 -3.51 -2.77 -9.78
CA ASP A 86 -2.85 -4.08 -9.82
C ASP A 86 -1.92 -4.27 -8.62
N LEU A 87 -1.18 -3.21 -8.27
CA LEU A 87 -0.29 -3.23 -7.11
C LEU A 87 -1.07 -3.43 -5.80
N ARG A 88 -2.16 -2.70 -5.61
CA ARG A 88 -3.01 -2.81 -4.40
C ARG A 88 -3.68 -4.18 -4.26
N ALA A 89 -4.00 -4.84 -5.36
CA ALA A 89 -4.56 -6.19 -5.33
C ALA A 89 -3.58 -7.23 -4.76
N MET A 90 -2.27 -6.95 -4.83
CA MET A 90 -1.22 -7.81 -4.27
C MET A 90 -0.88 -7.49 -2.81
N ILE A 91 -1.43 -6.41 -2.23
CA ILE A 91 -1.10 -5.94 -0.89
C ILE A 91 -2.29 -6.12 0.05
N GLY A 92 -2.15 -7.00 1.04
CA GLY A 92 -3.14 -7.15 2.10
C GLY A 92 -2.98 -6.07 3.18
N VAL A 93 -4.08 -5.39 3.51
CA VAL A 93 -4.13 -4.39 4.59
C VAL A 93 -5.19 -4.80 5.60
N SER A 94 -4.83 -4.79 6.88
CA SER A 94 -5.77 -5.02 7.97
C SER A 94 -5.70 -3.88 8.98
N SER A 95 -6.84 -3.30 9.32
CA SER A 95 -6.94 -2.27 10.35
C SER A 95 -8.37 -2.17 10.90
N SER A 96 -8.51 -1.72 12.13
CA SER A 96 -9.84 -1.45 12.71
C SER A 96 -10.63 -0.37 11.95
N ALA A 97 -9.92 0.58 11.35
CA ALA A 97 -10.54 1.63 10.53
C ALA A 97 -11.12 1.08 9.22
N LEU A 98 -10.61 -0.04 8.71
CA LEU A 98 -11.12 -0.68 7.51
C LEU A 98 -12.55 -1.20 7.72
N GLY A 99 -12.83 -1.81 8.87
CA GLY A 99 -14.15 -2.30 9.22
C GLY A 99 -15.25 -1.24 9.16
N ASN A 100 -14.93 0.00 9.50
CA ASN A 100 -15.88 1.13 9.46
C ASN A 100 -16.19 1.60 8.00
N ARG A 101 -15.44 1.15 7.03
CA ARG A 101 -15.61 1.51 5.61
C ARG A 101 -16.40 0.45 4.82
N ILE A 102 -16.62 -0.71 5.43
CA ILE A 102 -17.40 -1.80 4.80
C ILE A 102 -18.87 -1.40 4.83
N PRO A 103 -19.58 -1.46 3.67
CA PRO A 103 -21.02 -1.24 3.64
C PRO A 103 -21.73 -2.22 4.59
N PRO A 104 -22.73 -1.76 5.37
CA PRO A 104 -23.36 -2.58 6.40
C PRO A 104 -24.21 -3.75 5.84
N ASP A 105 -24.57 -3.68 4.58
CA ASP A 105 -25.35 -4.67 3.83
C ASP A 105 -24.48 -5.59 2.95
N GLU A 106 -23.15 -5.41 2.99
CA GLU A 106 -22.22 -6.23 2.22
C GLU A 106 -22.09 -7.64 2.81
N THR A 107 -22.12 -8.67 1.97
CA THR A 107 -21.88 -10.03 2.42
C THR A 107 -20.38 -10.30 2.57
N VAL A 108 -20.02 -11.26 3.43
CA VAL A 108 -18.62 -11.67 3.60
C VAL A 108 -18.04 -12.20 2.28
N GLY A 109 -18.83 -12.95 1.52
CA GLY A 109 -18.40 -13.46 0.20
C GLY A 109 -18.09 -12.34 -0.78
N ASP A 110 -18.99 -11.37 -0.94
CA ASP A 110 -18.80 -10.23 -1.84
C ASP A 110 -17.59 -9.38 -1.41
N LEU A 111 -17.38 -9.21 -0.09
CA LEU A 111 -16.22 -8.49 0.44
C LEU A 111 -14.90 -9.18 0.08
N VAL A 112 -14.83 -10.50 0.23
CA VAL A 112 -13.61 -11.27 -0.10
C VAL A 112 -13.35 -11.25 -1.61
N VAL A 113 -14.37 -11.45 -2.43
CA VAL A 113 -14.27 -11.36 -3.90
C VAL A 113 -13.77 -9.98 -4.33
N SER A 114 -14.33 -8.90 -3.78
CA SER A 114 -13.96 -7.53 -4.14
C SER A 114 -12.52 -7.18 -3.78
N ALA A 115 -11.93 -7.86 -2.78
CA ALA A 115 -10.54 -7.66 -2.38
C ALA A 115 -9.54 -8.00 -3.50
N GLY A 116 -9.84 -9.00 -4.34
CA GLY A 116 -9.03 -9.35 -5.51
C GLY A 116 -8.93 -8.22 -6.54
N TYR A 117 -9.87 -7.27 -6.51
CA TYR A 117 -9.90 -6.08 -7.37
C TYR A 117 -9.46 -4.80 -6.64
N ALA A 118 -8.91 -4.93 -5.45
CA ALA A 118 -8.48 -3.82 -4.57
C ALA A 118 -9.58 -2.81 -4.24
N VAL A 119 -10.83 -3.26 -4.17
CA VAL A 119 -12.00 -2.47 -3.76
C VAL A 119 -12.63 -3.01 -2.48
N LEU A 120 -13.41 -2.19 -1.79
CA LEU A 120 -14.15 -2.58 -0.60
C LEU A 120 -15.63 -2.72 -0.96
N GLY A 121 -16.11 -3.95 -0.93
CA GLY A 121 -17.47 -4.29 -1.29
C GLY A 121 -17.70 -4.37 -2.80
N ARG A 122 -18.76 -5.04 -3.17
CA ARG A 122 -19.14 -5.25 -4.58
C ARG A 122 -19.67 -3.96 -5.19
N TRP A 123 -19.02 -3.47 -6.26
CA TRP A 123 -19.46 -2.23 -6.88
C TRP A 123 -19.89 -2.43 -8.33
N ARG A 124 -19.06 -2.11 -9.32
CA ARG A 124 -19.41 -2.13 -10.75
C ARG A 124 -18.62 -3.16 -11.56
N GLU A 125 -17.70 -3.84 -10.91
CA GLU A 125 -16.90 -4.88 -11.54
C GLU A 125 -17.76 -6.09 -11.88
N GLU A 126 -17.50 -6.69 -13.03
CA GLU A 126 -18.04 -8.00 -13.38
C GLU A 126 -17.11 -9.07 -12.80
N TYR A 127 -17.63 -9.84 -11.84
CA TYR A 127 -16.88 -10.92 -11.21
C TYR A 127 -17.16 -12.22 -11.96
N GLU A 128 -16.10 -12.98 -12.21
CA GLU A 128 -16.17 -14.29 -12.85
C GLU A 128 -16.44 -15.40 -11.82
N GLU A 129 -16.89 -16.55 -12.29
CA GLU A 129 -17.16 -17.70 -11.40
C GLU A 129 -15.92 -18.12 -10.61
N ILE A 130 -14.72 -18.02 -11.21
CA ILE A 130 -13.45 -18.33 -10.57
C ILE A 130 -13.15 -17.40 -9.36
N ASP A 131 -13.60 -16.17 -9.40
CA ASP A 131 -13.41 -15.22 -8.29
C ASP A 131 -14.17 -15.69 -7.04
N PHE A 132 -15.38 -16.21 -7.24
CA PHE A 132 -16.18 -16.78 -6.15
C PHE A 132 -15.63 -18.11 -5.65
N GLU A 133 -15.06 -18.94 -6.53
CA GLU A 133 -14.40 -20.18 -6.14
C GLU A 133 -13.17 -19.89 -5.27
N GLN A 134 -12.31 -18.96 -5.68
CA GLN A 134 -11.15 -18.54 -4.89
C GLN A 134 -11.54 -17.91 -3.55
N ALA A 135 -12.58 -17.09 -3.52
CA ALA A 135 -13.09 -16.51 -2.28
C ALA A 135 -13.59 -17.59 -1.33
N HIS A 136 -14.22 -18.63 -1.86
CA HIS A 136 -14.74 -19.74 -1.06
C HIS A 136 -13.63 -20.62 -0.47
N GLU A 137 -12.48 -20.75 -1.15
CA GLU A 137 -11.31 -21.45 -0.61
C GLU A 137 -10.65 -20.72 0.57
N ILE A 138 -10.80 -19.39 0.63
CA ILE A 138 -10.20 -18.54 1.68
C ILE A 138 -11.11 -18.53 2.94
N LEU A 139 -12.41 -18.67 2.76
CA LEU A 139 -13.41 -18.59 3.83
C LEU A 139 -13.57 -19.93 4.58
#